data_1a57c42e5822d11ff1820decb5a44c1c
#
_entry.id   1a57c42e5822d11ff1820decb5a44c1c
#
_cell.length_a   1.000
_cell.length_b   1.000
_cell.length_c   1.000
_cell.angle_alpha   90.00
_cell.angle_beta   90.00
_cell.angle_gamma   90.00
#
_symmetry.space_group_name_H-M   'P 1'
#
loop_
_entity.id
_entity.type
_entity.pdbx_description
1 polymer ?
#
loop_
_entity_poly.entity_id
_entity_poly.type
_entity_poly.pdbx_seq_one_letter_code
_entity_poly.pdbx_strand_id
1 'polypeptide(L)'
;VTPAQALAAVKARPWFYAFELPDGTRTSCTLPPAVQPIHLTRRRVLREVLRRHMPDAAALTALDLGCHQGYFSVELAQWFRSVLAMDLRMEHLQDTELIAQAYGLAHKVRTLSGDVQTALPADALRADFVLCYGLLYHLENPLRVLRWIAQICQRALLLESQILPYELTGPIEDGQAHWARPIQGLFALAGEDAACDTSGTSGLALVPSLQAVRTALQAVGFASVTMIPPDAGDYEQFARGHRVLVYAEKG
;
A
#
# COMPACT_ATOMS: atom_id res chain seq x y z
N VAL A 1 -19.34 -16.28 12.89
CA VAL A 1 -19.57 -15.16 13.85
C VAL A 1 -20.56 -14.20 13.21
N THR A 2 -21.60 -13.76 13.93
CA THR A 2 -22.53 -12.75 13.42
C THR A 2 -21.88 -11.36 13.39
N PRO A 3 -22.35 -10.42 12.54
CA PRO A 3 -21.81 -9.06 12.53
C PRO A 3 -21.86 -8.37 13.91
N ALA A 4 -22.90 -8.60 14.70
CA ALA A 4 -23.02 -8.06 16.06
C ALA A 4 -21.97 -8.64 17.02
N GLN A 5 -21.68 -9.94 16.94
CA GLN A 5 -20.64 -10.58 17.73
C GLN A 5 -19.24 -10.10 17.29
N ALA A 6 -19.01 -9.94 15.98
CA ALA A 6 -17.76 -9.40 15.45
C ALA A 6 -17.56 -7.95 15.93
N LEU A 7 -18.61 -7.12 15.87
CA LEU A 7 -18.55 -5.73 16.35
C LEU A 7 -18.20 -5.65 17.83
N ALA A 8 -18.79 -6.51 18.66
CA ALA A 8 -18.47 -6.59 20.09
C ALA A 8 -17.00 -6.98 20.32
N ALA A 9 -16.51 -7.99 19.57
CA ALA A 9 -15.11 -8.42 19.66
C ALA A 9 -14.13 -7.33 19.20
N VAL A 10 -14.46 -6.59 18.13
CA VAL A 10 -13.67 -5.45 17.66
C VAL A 10 -13.56 -4.35 18.73
N LYS A 11 -14.62 -4.05 19.45
CA LYS A 11 -14.62 -3.05 20.52
C LYS A 11 -13.87 -3.46 21.79
N ALA A 12 -13.65 -4.75 21.96
CA ALA A 12 -13.06 -5.30 23.19
C ALA A 12 -11.55 -5.11 23.32
N ARG A 13 -10.87 -4.68 22.25
CA ARG A 13 -9.41 -4.51 22.24
C ARG A 13 -8.93 -3.28 21.46
N PRO A 14 -7.71 -2.80 21.72
CA PRO A 14 -7.10 -1.77 20.88
C PRO A 14 -6.66 -2.32 19.53
N TRP A 15 -6.52 -1.42 18.55
CA TRP A 15 -6.12 -1.69 17.17
C TRP A 15 -5.00 -0.76 16.74
N PHE A 16 -4.23 -1.16 15.75
CA PHE A 16 -3.25 -0.25 15.13
C PHE A 16 -3.95 0.94 14.45
N TYR A 17 -5.12 0.72 13.86
CA TYR A 17 -5.93 1.75 13.23
C TYR A 17 -7.09 2.21 14.13
N ALA A 18 -7.47 3.48 13.97
CA ALA A 18 -8.71 4.01 14.55
C ALA A 18 -9.87 3.74 13.57
N PHE A 19 -10.53 2.59 13.69
CA PHE A 19 -11.68 2.24 12.87
C PHE A 19 -12.92 3.05 13.30
N GLU A 20 -13.61 3.65 12.34
CA GLU A 20 -14.95 4.25 12.51
C GLU A 20 -15.98 3.15 12.26
N LEU A 21 -16.52 2.58 13.31
CA LEU A 21 -17.39 1.40 13.24
C LEU A 21 -18.79 1.73 12.70
N PRO A 22 -19.54 0.73 12.16
CA PRO A 22 -20.86 0.95 11.57
C PRO A 22 -21.92 1.55 12.52
N ASP A 23 -21.73 1.41 13.83
CA ASP A 23 -22.62 2.00 14.85
C ASP A 23 -22.20 3.41 15.28
N GLY A 24 -21.26 4.03 14.57
CA GLY A 24 -20.76 5.37 14.84
C GLY A 24 -19.71 5.48 15.96
N THR A 25 -19.37 4.37 16.62
CA THR A 25 -18.27 4.36 17.59
C THR A 25 -16.91 4.22 16.92
N ARG A 26 -15.84 4.51 17.67
CA ARG A 26 -14.46 4.39 17.18
C ARG A 26 -13.67 3.42 18.04
N THR A 27 -12.81 2.62 17.42
CA THR A 27 -11.88 1.77 18.18
C THR A 27 -10.79 2.59 18.85
N SER A 28 -10.27 2.10 19.98
CA SER A 28 -9.02 2.60 20.54
C SER A 28 -7.86 2.24 19.59
N CYS A 29 -6.92 3.19 19.44
CA CYS A 29 -5.78 3.08 18.53
C CYS A 29 -4.49 3.00 19.32
N THR A 30 -3.58 2.06 18.96
CA THR A 30 -2.27 1.92 19.59
C THR A 30 -1.25 2.92 19.06
N LEU A 31 -1.49 3.48 17.85
CA LEU A 31 -0.61 4.51 17.31
C LEU A 31 -0.66 5.80 18.13
N PRO A 32 0.48 6.45 18.35
CA PRO A 32 0.53 7.78 18.94
C PRO A 32 -0.36 8.77 18.17
N PRO A 33 -1.09 9.66 18.86
CA PRO A 33 -1.98 10.63 18.20
C PRO A 33 -1.32 11.46 17.11
N ALA A 34 -0.03 11.79 17.25
CA ALA A 34 0.73 12.54 16.26
C ALA A 34 0.94 11.78 14.93
N VAL A 35 0.85 10.45 14.93
CA VAL A 35 1.06 9.59 13.75
C VAL A 35 -0.25 9.19 13.08
N GLN A 36 -1.35 9.13 13.83
CA GLN A 36 -2.67 8.71 13.29
C GLN A 36 -3.12 9.47 12.03
N PRO A 37 -2.81 10.78 11.84
CA PRO A 37 -3.20 11.52 10.64
C PRO A 37 -2.69 10.92 9.32
N ILE A 38 -1.64 10.09 9.33
CA ILE A 38 -1.16 9.41 8.12
C ILE A 38 -2.25 8.56 7.45
N HIS A 39 -3.07 7.88 8.25
CA HIS A 39 -4.14 7.03 7.73
C HIS A 39 -5.32 7.85 7.20
N LEU A 40 -5.56 9.03 7.77
CA LEU A 40 -6.58 9.96 7.28
C LEU A 40 -6.19 10.52 5.92
N THR A 41 -4.92 10.94 5.74
CA THR A 41 -4.36 11.37 4.45
C THR A 41 -4.47 10.26 3.40
N ARG A 42 -4.01 9.04 3.70
CA ARG A 42 -4.11 7.89 2.82
C ARG A 42 -5.55 7.59 2.41
N ARG A 43 -6.49 7.62 3.37
CA ARG A 43 -7.93 7.40 3.12
C ARG A 43 -8.54 8.50 2.24
N ARG A 44 -8.21 9.78 2.52
CA ARG A 44 -8.67 10.91 1.69
C ARG A 44 -8.24 10.72 0.23
N VAL A 45 -6.94 10.48 0.01
CA VAL A 45 -6.38 10.31 -1.33
C VAL A 45 -6.98 9.08 -2.03
N LEU A 46 -7.12 7.95 -1.33
CA LEU A 46 -7.77 6.77 -1.90
C LEU A 46 -9.17 7.10 -2.42
N ARG A 47 -10.00 7.74 -1.59
CA ARG A 47 -11.37 8.12 -1.96
C ARG A 47 -11.42 9.09 -3.13
N GLU A 48 -10.50 10.03 -3.19
CA GLU A 48 -10.38 10.99 -4.29
C GLU A 48 -10.00 10.31 -5.60
N VAL A 49 -8.98 9.44 -5.57
CA VAL A 49 -8.55 8.64 -6.73
C VAL A 49 -9.69 7.77 -7.23
N LEU A 50 -10.39 7.05 -6.34
CA LEU A 50 -11.50 6.19 -6.73
C LEU A 50 -12.65 6.97 -7.38
N ARG A 51 -13.04 8.10 -6.80
CA ARG A 51 -14.11 8.96 -7.40
C ARG A 51 -13.73 9.46 -8.78
N ARG A 52 -12.46 9.83 -8.96
CA ARG A 52 -11.99 10.48 -10.19
C ARG A 52 -11.69 9.49 -11.32
N HIS A 53 -11.07 8.36 -10.98
CA HIS A 53 -10.47 7.45 -11.96
C HIS A 53 -11.17 6.08 -12.05
N MET A 54 -11.99 5.72 -11.05
CA MET A 54 -12.64 4.40 -10.97
C MET A 54 -14.17 4.51 -10.76
N PRO A 55 -14.89 5.26 -11.63
CA PRO A 55 -16.34 5.48 -11.45
C PRO A 55 -17.15 4.19 -11.56
N ASP A 56 -16.60 3.15 -12.17
CA ASP A 56 -17.17 1.81 -12.35
C ASP A 56 -16.66 0.79 -11.32
N ALA A 57 -16.00 1.23 -10.23
CA ALA A 57 -15.38 0.35 -9.23
C ALA A 57 -16.33 -0.76 -8.70
N ALA A 58 -17.63 -0.48 -8.62
CA ALA A 58 -18.62 -1.45 -8.16
C ALA A 58 -18.72 -2.73 -9.03
N ALA A 59 -18.24 -2.70 -10.27
CA ALA A 59 -18.14 -3.84 -11.16
C ALA A 59 -16.75 -4.52 -11.12
N LEU A 60 -15.78 -3.90 -10.50
CA LEU A 60 -14.36 -4.24 -10.56
C LEU A 60 -13.87 -4.97 -9.29
N THR A 61 -12.64 -5.48 -9.39
CA THR A 61 -11.93 -6.18 -8.32
C THR A 61 -10.77 -5.33 -7.79
N ALA A 62 -10.49 -5.42 -6.50
CA ALA A 62 -9.33 -4.78 -5.90
C ALA A 62 -8.44 -5.78 -5.14
N LEU A 63 -7.16 -5.48 -5.08
CA LEU A 63 -6.16 -6.19 -4.27
C LEU A 63 -5.49 -5.20 -3.33
N ASP A 64 -5.49 -5.51 -2.03
CA ASP A 64 -4.83 -4.74 -0.97
C ASP A 64 -3.57 -5.50 -0.53
N LEU A 65 -2.40 -4.98 -0.87
CA LEU A 65 -1.10 -5.60 -0.60
C LEU A 65 -0.51 -5.08 0.72
N GLY A 66 -0.20 -6.00 1.64
CA GLY A 66 0.20 -5.66 3.00
C GLY A 66 -0.99 -5.07 3.76
N CYS A 67 -2.12 -5.77 3.74
CA CYS A 67 -3.39 -5.26 4.26
C CYS A 67 -3.40 -5.01 5.77
N HIS A 68 -2.40 -5.53 6.50
CA HIS A 68 -2.32 -5.43 7.96
C HIS A 68 -3.68 -5.82 8.59
N GLN A 69 -4.26 -5.00 9.44
CA GLN A 69 -5.56 -5.27 10.11
C GLN A 69 -6.79 -4.93 9.24
N GLY A 70 -6.63 -4.76 7.92
CA GLY A 70 -7.73 -4.62 6.97
C GLY A 70 -8.39 -3.24 6.91
N TYR A 71 -7.75 -2.18 7.41
CA TYR A 71 -8.31 -0.83 7.41
C TYR A 71 -8.66 -0.35 5.99
N PHE A 72 -7.75 -0.53 5.06
CA PHE A 72 -7.98 -0.17 3.66
C PHE A 72 -8.77 -1.25 2.90
N SER A 73 -8.69 -2.50 3.31
CA SER A 73 -9.48 -3.58 2.71
C SER A 73 -10.99 -3.34 2.87
N VAL A 74 -11.46 -2.93 4.07
CA VAL A 74 -12.88 -2.60 4.26
C VAL A 74 -13.27 -1.27 3.61
N GLU A 75 -12.35 -0.33 3.50
CA GLU A 75 -12.57 0.89 2.72
C GLU A 75 -12.77 0.57 1.23
N LEU A 76 -11.90 -0.25 0.62
CA LEU A 76 -12.02 -0.72 -0.77
C LEU A 76 -13.31 -1.51 -0.98
N ALA A 77 -13.73 -2.36 -0.03
CA ALA A 77 -14.94 -3.16 -0.14
C ALA A 77 -16.24 -2.33 -0.20
N GLN A 78 -16.20 -1.06 0.21
CA GLN A 78 -17.32 -0.13 0.03
C GLN A 78 -17.47 0.32 -1.44
N TRP A 79 -16.40 0.25 -2.22
CA TRP A 79 -16.34 0.71 -3.60
C TRP A 79 -16.38 -0.45 -4.60
N PHE A 80 -15.58 -1.49 -4.36
CA PHE A 80 -15.38 -2.59 -5.30
C PHE A 80 -16.38 -3.72 -5.10
N ARG A 81 -16.57 -4.51 -6.18
CA ARG A 81 -17.35 -5.75 -6.14
C ARG A 81 -16.75 -6.75 -5.18
N SER A 82 -15.43 -6.90 -5.21
CA SER A 82 -14.68 -7.79 -4.31
C SER A 82 -13.27 -7.28 -4.07
N VAL A 83 -12.74 -7.61 -2.90
CA VAL A 83 -11.39 -7.26 -2.46
C VAL A 83 -10.67 -8.52 -2.04
N LEU A 84 -9.46 -8.70 -2.54
CA LEU A 84 -8.51 -9.66 -2.00
C LEU A 84 -7.53 -8.89 -1.09
N ALA A 85 -7.51 -9.24 0.19
CA ALA A 85 -6.61 -8.67 1.18
C ALA A 85 -5.44 -9.63 1.41
N MET A 86 -4.23 -9.18 1.11
CA MET A 86 -3.04 -10.03 1.20
C MET A 86 -2.07 -9.51 2.27
N ASP A 87 -1.63 -10.41 3.13
CA ASP A 87 -0.59 -10.13 4.13
C ASP A 87 0.25 -11.40 4.37
N LEU A 88 1.47 -11.21 4.87
CA LEU A 88 2.34 -12.31 5.26
C LEU A 88 1.92 -12.91 6.61
N ARG A 89 1.39 -12.08 7.51
CA ARG A 89 1.07 -12.44 8.89
C ARG A 89 -0.37 -12.92 9.02
N MET A 90 -0.55 -14.13 9.51
CA MET A 90 -1.88 -14.74 9.69
C MET A 90 -2.75 -13.95 10.69
N GLU A 91 -2.13 -13.34 11.70
CA GLU A 91 -2.81 -12.52 12.69
C GLU A 91 -3.49 -11.30 12.04
N HIS A 92 -2.80 -10.67 11.10
CA HIS A 92 -3.35 -9.54 10.33
C HIS A 92 -4.54 -9.98 9.46
N LEU A 93 -4.47 -11.16 8.85
CA LEU A 93 -5.57 -11.70 8.06
C LEU A 93 -6.79 -12.04 8.91
N GLN A 94 -6.59 -12.63 10.08
CA GLN A 94 -7.66 -12.90 11.04
C GLN A 94 -8.32 -11.59 11.51
N ASP A 95 -7.53 -10.56 11.76
CA ASP A 95 -7.99 -9.24 12.09
C ASP A 95 -8.81 -8.61 10.94
N THR A 96 -8.32 -8.75 9.72
CA THR A 96 -9.01 -8.28 8.51
C THR A 96 -10.37 -8.98 8.35
N GLU A 97 -10.45 -10.29 8.57
CA GLU A 97 -11.70 -11.05 8.53
C GLU A 97 -12.70 -10.59 9.61
N LEU A 98 -12.21 -10.39 10.84
CA LEU A 98 -13.03 -9.92 11.94
C LEU A 98 -13.59 -8.52 11.68
N ILE A 99 -12.76 -7.61 11.17
CA ILE A 99 -13.18 -6.25 10.77
C ILE A 99 -14.19 -6.32 9.61
N ALA A 100 -13.93 -7.11 8.58
CA ALA A 100 -14.87 -7.26 7.46
C ALA A 100 -16.23 -7.80 7.93
N GLN A 101 -16.26 -8.74 8.87
CA GLN A 101 -17.49 -9.23 9.50
C GLN A 101 -18.21 -8.13 10.29
N ALA A 102 -17.49 -7.34 11.08
CA ALA A 102 -18.06 -6.24 11.87
C ALA A 102 -18.71 -5.17 10.98
N TYR A 103 -18.14 -4.94 9.79
CA TYR A 103 -18.70 -4.02 8.78
C TYR A 103 -19.80 -4.65 7.90
N GLY A 104 -20.11 -5.95 8.06
CA GLY A 104 -21.05 -6.66 7.18
C GLY A 104 -20.51 -6.88 5.77
N LEU A 105 -19.21 -6.75 5.57
CA LEU A 105 -18.52 -6.83 4.25
C LEU A 105 -17.79 -8.15 4.02
N ALA A 106 -17.93 -9.15 4.89
CA ALA A 106 -17.26 -10.44 4.77
C ALA A 106 -17.54 -11.16 3.44
N HIS A 107 -18.68 -10.89 2.80
CA HIS A 107 -19.02 -11.46 1.48
C HIS A 107 -18.23 -10.82 0.33
N LYS A 108 -17.57 -9.67 0.55
CA LYS A 108 -16.75 -8.96 -0.44
C LYS A 108 -15.25 -9.10 -0.19
N VAL A 109 -14.83 -9.32 1.05
CA VAL A 109 -13.41 -9.38 1.43
C VAL A 109 -12.98 -10.83 1.56
N ARG A 110 -11.94 -11.21 0.83
CA ARG A 110 -11.25 -12.49 0.97
C ARG A 110 -9.81 -12.23 1.40
N THR A 111 -9.27 -13.09 2.23
CA THR A 111 -7.89 -12.99 2.70
C THR A 111 -6.99 -14.00 1.98
N LEU A 112 -5.72 -13.65 1.84
CA LEU A 112 -4.68 -14.51 1.27
C LEU A 112 -3.38 -14.33 2.05
N SER A 113 -2.87 -15.41 2.63
CA SER A 113 -1.52 -15.40 3.21
C SER A 113 -0.47 -15.57 2.12
N GLY A 114 0.53 -14.68 2.10
CA GLY A 114 1.64 -14.79 1.16
C GLY A 114 2.63 -13.65 1.31
N ASP A 115 3.88 -13.96 0.97
CA ASP A 115 4.94 -12.98 0.88
C ASP A 115 5.05 -12.46 -0.55
N VAL A 116 4.83 -11.15 -0.72
CA VAL A 116 4.94 -10.47 -2.03
C VAL A 116 6.32 -10.60 -2.67
N GLN A 117 7.36 -10.88 -1.88
CA GLN A 117 8.73 -11.08 -2.36
C GLN A 117 8.99 -12.50 -2.88
N THR A 118 8.08 -13.44 -2.64
CA THR A 118 8.16 -14.79 -3.20
C THR A 118 7.49 -14.88 -4.57
N ALA A 119 7.68 -15.98 -5.28
CA ALA A 119 7.05 -16.17 -6.58
C ALA A 119 5.61 -16.63 -6.41
N LEU A 120 4.67 -15.67 -6.38
CA LEU A 120 3.24 -15.97 -6.40
C LEU A 120 2.73 -16.07 -7.85
N PRO A 121 1.81 -16.99 -8.16
CA PRO A 121 1.24 -17.12 -9.50
C PRO A 121 0.48 -15.84 -9.89
N ALA A 122 1.00 -15.09 -10.86
CA ALA A 122 0.38 -13.86 -11.30
C ALA A 122 -1.04 -14.07 -11.87
N ASP A 123 -1.27 -15.17 -12.57
CA ASP A 123 -2.57 -15.45 -13.19
C ASP A 123 -3.72 -15.64 -12.20
N ALA A 124 -3.42 -16.11 -10.99
CA ALA A 124 -4.42 -16.31 -9.94
C ALA A 124 -4.77 -15.03 -9.16
N LEU A 125 -3.99 -13.96 -9.32
CA LEU A 125 -4.06 -12.77 -8.46
C LEU A 125 -4.36 -11.48 -9.23
N ARG A 126 -4.91 -11.59 -10.45
CA ARG A 126 -5.25 -10.39 -11.25
C ARG A 126 -6.35 -9.58 -10.58
N ALA A 127 -6.13 -8.25 -10.52
CA ALA A 127 -7.10 -7.30 -10.02
C ALA A 127 -7.12 -6.04 -10.89
N ASP A 128 -8.30 -5.42 -11.01
CA ASP A 128 -8.45 -4.18 -11.76
C ASP A 128 -7.73 -3.02 -11.07
N PHE A 129 -7.77 -3.00 -9.75
CA PHE A 129 -7.11 -1.99 -8.93
C PHE A 129 -6.21 -2.66 -7.88
N VAL A 130 -4.99 -2.17 -7.76
CA VAL A 130 -4.03 -2.62 -6.71
C VAL A 130 -3.75 -1.47 -5.76
N LEU A 131 -3.92 -1.70 -4.47
CA LEU A 131 -3.47 -0.81 -3.40
C LEU A 131 -2.17 -1.35 -2.81
N CYS A 132 -1.14 -0.51 -2.72
CA CYS A 132 0.14 -0.83 -2.11
C CYS A 132 0.55 0.33 -1.18
N TYR A 133 -0.02 0.33 0.02
CA TYR A 133 0.22 1.37 1.01
C TYR A 133 1.15 0.89 2.13
N GLY A 134 2.22 1.65 2.37
CA GLY A 134 3.11 1.39 3.49
C GLY A 134 3.95 0.11 3.37
N LEU A 135 4.12 -0.42 2.17
CA LEU A 135 4.78 -1.71 1.96
C LEU A 135 6.15 -1.60 1.26
N LEU A 136 6.26 -0.78 0.22
CA LEU A 136 7.41 -0.80 -0.70
C LEU A 136 8.76 -0.62 0.01
N TYR A 137 8.83 0.27 0.99
CA TYR A 137 10.05 0.61 1.72
C TYR A 137 10.43 -0.40 2.82
N HIS A 138 9.62 -1.45 3.02
CA HIS A 138 9.92 -2.59 3.88
C HIS A 138 10.46 -3.80 3.10
N LEU A 139 10.63 -3.67 1.78
CA LEU A 139 11.01 -4.78 0.92
C LEU A 139 12.52 -4.79 0.67
N GLU A 140 13.10 -5.99 0.74
CA GLU A 140 14.48 -6.24 0.30
C GLU A 140 14.59 -6.21 -1.23
N ASN A 141 13.53 -6.64 -1.93
CA ASN A 141 13.47 -6.72 -3.39
C ASN A 141 12.33 -5.89 -4.01
N PRO A 142 12.27 -4.56 -3.80
CA PRO A 142 11.14 -3.72 -4.25
C PRO A 142 10.94 -3.74 -5.77
N LEU A 143 12.02 -3.81 -6.56
CA LEU A 143 11.90 -3.86 -8.03
C LEU A 143 11.27 -5.17 -8.52
N ARG A 144 11.53 -6.29 -7.87
CA ARG A 144 10.86 -7.56 -8.17
C ARG A 144 9.37 -7.46 -7.88
N VAL A 145 9.01 -6.89 -6.73
CA VAL A 145 7.62 -6.71 -6.33
C VAL A 145 6.88 -5.76 -7.27
N LEU A 146 7.50 -4.66 -7.69
CA LEU A 146 6.89 -3.75 -8.66
C LEU A 146 6.66 -4.43 -10.04
N ARG A 147 7.58 -5.29 -10.50
CA ARG A 147 7.35 -6.09 -11.72
C ARG A 147 6.18 -7.05 -11.56
N TRP A 148 6.08 -7.72 -10.41
CA TRP A 148 4.97 -8.61 -10.13
C TRP A 148 3.65 -7.84 -10.03
N ILE A 149 3.61 -6.70 -9.33
CA ILE A 149 2.43 -5.81 -9.30
C ILE A 149 2.00 -5.42 -10.72
N ALA A 150 2.96 -5.07 -11.59
CA ALA A 150 2.64 -4.71 -12.97
C ALA A 150 2.03 -5.86 -13.79
N GLN A 151 2.32 -7.12 -13.45
CA GLN A 151 1.74 -8.31 -14.11
C GLN A 151 0.31 -8.58 -13.64
N ILE A 152 0.01 -8.37 -12.35
CA ILE A 152 -1.30 -8.65 -11.77
C ILE A 152 -2.28 -7.47 -11.86
N CYS A 153 -1.80 -6.24 -11.94
CA CYS A 153 -2.58 -5.02 -12.07
C CYS A 153 -3.13 -4.88 -13.49
N GLN A 154 -4.46 -4.81 -13.63
CA GLN A 154 -5.10 -4.71 -14.93
C GLN A 154 -5.35 -3.26 -15.37
N ARG A 155 -5.64 -2.33 -14.43
CA ARG A 155 -6.00 -0.94 -14.75
C ARG A 155 -5.15 0.07 -14.00
N ALA A 156 -5.16 0.04 -12.66
CA ALA A 156 -4.47 1.08 -11.90
C ALA A 156 -3.88 0.58 -10.57
N LEU A 157 -2.78 1.20 -10.20
CA LEU A 157 -2.08 1.05 -8.92
C LEU A 157 -2.15 2.38 -8.15
N LEU A 158 -2.52 2.32 -6.89
CA LEU A 158 -2.29 3.40 -5.93
C LEU A 158 -1.25 2.96 -4.90
N LEU A 159 -0.10 3.60 -4.94
CA LEU A 159 1.05 3.27 -4.11
C LEU A 159 1.35 4.40 -3.13
N GLU A 160 1.69 4.05 -1.89
CA GLU A 160 2.30 4.97 -0.94
C GLU A 160 3.58 4.37 -0.39
N SER A 161 4.62 5.21 -0.32
CA SER A 161 5.92 4.79 0.20
C SER A 161 6.59 5.90 0.99
N GLN A 162 7.33 5.50 2.02
CA GLN A 162 8.41 6.33 2.54
C GLN A 162 9.47 6.49 1.44
N ILE A 163 10.09 7.65 1.35
CA ILE A 163 11.13 7.96 0.37
C ILE A 163 12.30 8.67 1.03
N LEU A 164 13.45 8.55 0.38
CA LEU A 164 14.64 9.30 0.75
C LEU A 164 14.45 10.79 0.41
N PRO A 165 14.90 11.70 1.27
CA PRO A 165 14.91 13.14 0.98
C PRO A 165 16.04 13.54 0.03
N TYR A 166 16.74 12.58 -0.56
CA TYR A 166 17.89 12.76 -1.44
C TYR A 166 17.64 12.17 -2.80
N GLU A 167 18.13 12.83 -3.84
CA GLU A 167 18.10 12.33 -5.21
C GLU A 167 19.52 12.23 -5.75
N LEU A 168 19.76 11.22 -6.58
CA LEU A 168 20.93 11.15 -7.43
C LEU A 168 20.48 10.86 -8.85
N THR A 169 20.81 11.77 -9.77
CA THR A 169 20.51 11.62 -11.19
C THR A 169 21.71 12.09 -12.00
N GLY A 170 21.84 11.64 -13.23
CA GLY A 170 22.93 12.01 -14.12
C GLY A 170 23.78 10.80 -14.54
N PRO A 171 24.79 11.01 -15.40
CA PRO A 171 25.65 9.94 -15.86
C PRO A 171 26.65 9.51 -14.80
N ILE A 172 26.94 8.20 -14.75
CA ILE A 172 28.21 7.68 -14.23
C ILE A 172 29.04 7.30 -15.45
N GLU A 173 30.27 7.79 -15.48
CA GLU A 173 31.20 7.61 -16.58
C GLU A 173 32.51 7.00 -16.09
N ASP A 174 33.28 6.36 -17.00
CA ASP A 174 34.58 5.76 -16.68
C ASP A 174 35.74 6.78 -16.63
N GLY A 175 35.45 8.07 -16.74
CA GLY A 175 36.44 9.15 -16.75
C GLY A 175 37.15 9.35 -18.09
N GLN A 176 36.97 8.45 -19.05
CA GLN A 176 37.51 8.54 -20.42
C GLN A 176 36.39 8.61 -21.47
N ALA A 177 35.15 8.70 -21.02
CA ALA A 177 33.93 8.74 -21.85
C ALA A 177 33.73 7.53 -22.78
N HIS A 178 34.32 6.37 -22.46
CA HIS A 178 34.09 5.14 -23.21
C HIS A 178 32.70 4.57 -22.97
N TRP A 179 32.14 4.80 -21.78
CA TRP A 179 30.77 4.46 -21.44
C TRP A 179 30.18 5.48 -20.46
N ALA A 180 28.88 5.63 -20.54
CA ALA A 180 28.08 6.40 -19.59
C ALA A 180 26.83 5.62 -19.21
N ARG A 181 26.48 5.61 -17.95
CA ARG A 181 25.26 5.00 -17.46
C ARG A 181 24.39 6.05 -16.77
N PRO A 182 23.18 6.32 -17.25
CA PRO A 182 22.28 7.26 -16.61
C PRO A 182 21.78 6.71 -15.26
N ILE A 183 22.01 7.44 -14.19
CA ILE A 183 21.42 7.18 -12.87
C ILE A 183 20.09 7.91 -12.79
N GLN A 184 19.06 7.21 -12.35
CA GLN A 184 17.71 7.72 -12.28
C GLN A 184 17.10 7.44 -10.90
N GLY A 185 17.76 7.95 -9.85
CA GLY A 185 17.34 7.82 -8.48
C GLY A 185 18.17 6.83 -7.66
N LEU A 186 17.81 6.69 -6.39
CA LEU A 186 18.51 5.89 -5.38
C LEU A 186 17.60 4.85 -4.75
N PHE A 187 18.22 3.75 -4.30
CA PHE A 187 17.70 2.88 -3.26
C PHE A 187 18.74 2.80 -2.13
N ALA A 188 18.37 3.24 -0.93
CA ALA A 188 19.23 3.11 0.24
C ALA A 188 18.90 1.87 1.04
N LEU A 189 19.94 1.15 1.46
CA LEU A 189 19.80 0.01 2.36
C LEU A 189 19.43 0.51 3.76
N ALA A 190 18.34 -0.01 4.32
CA ALA A 190 17.88 0.23 5.67
C ALA A 190 17.87 -1.07 6.47
N GLY A 191 18.19 -0.99 7.76
CA GLY A 191 17.96 -2.09 8.70
C GLY A 191 16.50 -2.09 9.14
N GLU A 192 15.91 -3.28 9.25
CA GLU A 192 14.56 -3.50 9.75
C GLU A 192 14.59 -4.39 10.99
N ASP A 193 13.72 -4.13 11.95
CA ASP A 193 13.52 -5.03 13.08
C ASP A 193 12.49 -6.11 12.69
N ALA A 194 12.98 -7.29 12.35
CA ALA A 194 12.13 -8.41 11.97
C ALA A 194 11.14 -8.87 13.08
N ALA A 195 11.37 -8.48 14.32
CA ALA A 195 10.45 -8.75 15.43
C ALA A 195 9.29 -7.72 15.50
N CYS A 196 9.40 -6.61 14.80
CA CYS A 196 8.34 -5.60 14.73
C CYS A 196 7.25 -6.06 13.75
N ASP A 197 5.99 -5.99 14.16
CA ASP A 197 4.82 -6.44 13.39
C ASP A 197 4.51 -5.53 12.17
N THR A 198 5.12 -4.35 12.12
CA THR A 198 5.00 -3.39 10.99
C THR A 198 6.22 -3.37 10.08
N SER A 199 7.27 -4.16 10.37
CA SER A 199 8.51 -4.24 9.59
C SER A 199 8.50 -5.41 8.60
N GLY A 200 9.44 -5.37 7.64
CA GLY A 200 9.76 -6.53 6.80
C GLY A 200 10.35 -7.69 7.62
N THR A 201 10.47 -8.86 7.01
CA THR A 201 10.89 -10.10 7.69
C THR A 201 12.34 -10.46 7.45
N SER A 202 13.02 -9.82 6.52
CA SER A 202 14.41 -10.14 6.16
C SER A 202 15.46 -9.39 6.99
N GLY A 203 15.04 -8.44 7.83
CA GLY A 203 15.94 -7.56 8.57
C GLY A 203 16.58 -6.45 7.72
N LEU A 204 16.33 -6.44 6.43
CA LEU A 204 16.84 -5.47 5.47
C LEU A 204 15.72 -4.95 4.55
N ALA A 205 15.80 -3.69 4.17
CA ALA A 205 14.89 -3.08 3.21
C ALA A 205 15.62 -2.09 2.30
N LEU A 206 15.04 -1.81 1.14
CA LEU A 206 15.52 -0.81 0.21
C LEU A 206 14.53 0.36 0.13
N VAL A 207 14.90 1.49 0.72
CA VAL A 207 14.10 2.72 0.71
C VAL A 207 14.39 3.48 -0.59
N PRO A 208 13.39 3.76 -1.45
CA PRO A 208 13.58 4.47 -2.71
C PRO A 208 13.67 5.98 -2.53
N SER A 209 14.30 6.67 -3.47
CA SER A 209 14.07 8.10 -3.72
C SER A 209 12.82 8.31 -4.61
N LEU A 210 12.35 9.55 -4.71
CA LEU A 210 11.16 9.89 -5.51
C LEU A 210 11.34 9.52 -6.99
N GLN A 211 12.50 9.87 -7.57
CA GLN A 211 12.80 9.54 -8.97
C GLN A 211 12.95 8.04 -9.18
N ALA A 212 13.50 7.30 -8.22
CA ALA A 212 13.58 5.84 -8.29
C ALA A 212 12.19 5.20 -8.36
N VAL A 213 11.22 5.67 -7.56
CA VAL A 213 9.83 5.19 -7.63
C VAL A 213 9.22 5.46 -9.02
N ARG A 214 9.35 6.69 -9.52
CA ARG A 214 8.82 7.08 -10.83
C ARG A 214 9.41 6.21 -11.95
N THR A 215 10.73 6.15 -12.02
CA THR A 215 11.43 5.40 -13.06
C THR A 215 11.12 3.91 -13.00
N ALA A 216 11.08 3.34 -11.79
CA ALA A 216 10.76 1.92 -11.62
C ALA A 216 9.34 1.59 -12.12
N LEU A 217 8.33 2.40 -11.76
CA LEU A 217 6.96 2.20 -12.22
C LEU A 217 6.83 2.30 -13.74
N GLN A 218 7.48 3.28 -14.36
CA GLN A 218 7.52 3.40 -15.83
C GLN A 218 8.21 2.20 -16.48
N ALA A 219 9.36 1.79 -15.93
CA ALA A 219 10.15 0.68 -16.47
C ALA A 219 9.45 -0.69 -16.36
N VAL A 220 8.55 -0.88 -15.38
CA VAL A 220 7.77 -2.13 -15.26
C VAL A 220 6.48 -2.11 -16.06
N GLY A 221 6.17 -1.02 -16.80
CA GLY A 221 5.11 -0.96 -17.80
C GLY A 221 3.81 -0.27 -17.35
N PHE A 222 3.89 0.67 -16.41
CA PHE A 222 2.81 1.63 -16.21
C PHE A 222 2.95 2.77 -17.22
N ALA A 223 1.89 3.03 -17.99
CA ALA A 223 1.90 4.03 -19.06
C ALA A 223 1.85 5.46 -18.51
N SER A 224 1.14 5.65 -17.39
CA SER A 224 1.06 6.93 -16.68
C SER A 224 1.47 6.76 -15.23
N VAL A 225 2.30 7.69 -14.71
CA VAL A 225 2.77 7.70 -13.32
C VAL A 225 2.66 9.13 -12.79
N THR A 226 1.65 9.37 -11.97
CA THR A 226 1.32 10.66 -11.40
C THR A 226 1.64 10.69 -9.91
N MET A 227 2.53 11.61 -9.49
CA MET A 227 2.76 11.90 -8.08
C MET A 227 1.60 12.79 -7.59
N ILE A 228 0.93 12.36 -6.53
CA ILE A 228 -0.17 13.11 -5.94
C ILE A 228 0.41 14.11 -4.93
N PRO A 229 0.26 15.42 -5.17
CA PRO A 229 0.78 16.42 -4.23
C PRO A 229 -0.02 16.38 -2.92
N PRO A 230 0.64 16.65 -1.78
CA PRO A 230 -0.05 16.74 -0.51
C PRO A 230 -0.91 18.01 -0.43
N ASP A 231 -2.05 17.91 0.25
CA ASP A 231 -2.87 19.06 0.63
C ASP A 231 -2.40 19.66 1.96
N ALA A 232 -2.84 20.89 2.26
CA ALA A 232 -2.44 21.64 3.45
C ALA A 232 -2.79 20.95 4.80
N GLY A 233 -3.78 20.05 4.80
CA GLY A 233 -4.22 19.30 5.99
C GLY A 233 -3.66 17.88 6.09
N ASP A 234 -2.78 17.49 5.17
CA ASP A 234 -2.22 16.15 5.15
C ASP A 234 -1.13 15.95 6.22
N TYR A 235 -0.88 14.67 6.53
CA TYR A 235 0.17 14.30 7.47
C TYR A 235 1.53 14.88 7.05
N GLU A 236 2.23 15.50 8.00
CA GLU A 236 3.42 16.32 7.75
C GLU A 236 4.53 15.65 6.92
N GLN A 237 4.69 14.32 7.00
CA GLN A 237 5.74 13.64 6.24
C GLN A 237 5.51 13.69 4.73
N PHE A 238 4.26 13.86 4.26
CA PHE A 238 3.99 14.09 2.84
C PHE A 238 4.41 15.51 2.42
N ALA A 239 4.06 16.50 3.21
CA ALA A 239 4.45 17.89 2.95
C ALA A 239 5.98 18.12 3.01
N ARG A 240 6.68 17.37 3.86
CA ARG A 240 8.14 17.41 3.99
C ARG A 240 8.89 16.57 2.95
N GLY A 241 8.19 15.86 2.05
CA GLY A 241 8.82 15.00 1.05
C GLY A 241 9.48 13.73 1.60
N HIS A 242 9.06 13.26 2.78
CA HIS A 242 9.51 11.99 3.36
C HIS A 242 8.62 10.81 2.95
N ARG A 243 7.46 11.11 2.37
CA ARG A 243 6.51 10.13 1.82
C ARG A 243 5.91 10.62 0.53
N VAL A 244 5.52 9.69 -0.30
CA VAL A 244 4.88 9.97 -1.59
C VAL A 244 3.64 9.10 -1.76
N LEU A 245 2.61 9.68 -2.40
CA LEU A 245 1.47 8.98 -2.94
C LEU A 245 1.56 9.02 -4.46
N VAL A 246 1.40 7.88 -5.10
CA VAL A 246 1.56 7.71 -6.54
C VAL A 246 0.37 6.98 -7.11
N TYR A 247 -0.25 7.56 -8.11
CA TYR A 247 -1.25 6.90 -8.94
C TYR A 247 -0.62 6.52 -10.28
N ALA A 248 -0.72 5.24 -10.66
CA ALA A 248 -0.14 4.73 -11.88
C ALA A 248 -1.17 3.91 -12.67
N GLU A 249 -1.28 4.13 -13.98
CA GLU A 249 -2.24 3.48 -14.87
C GLU A 249 -1.52 2.58 -15.87
N LYS A 250 -2.18 1.47 -16.20
CA LYS A 250 -1.82 0.64 -17.36
C LYS A 250 -2.28 1.31 -18.63
N GLY A 251 -1.56 1.05 -19.73
CA GLY A 251 -1.97 1.49 -21.07
C GLY A 251 -3.03 0.59 -21.67
#